data_51ba998a76518f838c5d8f300994aafa
#
_entry.id   51ba998a76518f838c5d8f300994aafa
#
_cell.length_a   1.000
_cell.length_b   1.000
_cell.length_c   1.000
_cell.angle_alpha   90.00
_cell.angle_beta   90.00
_cell.angle_gamma   90.00
#
_symmetry.space_group_name_H-M   'P 1'
#
loop_
_entity.id
_entity.type
_entity.pdbx_description
1 polymer ?
#
loop_
_entity_poly.entity_id
_entity_poly.type
_entity_poly.pdbx_seq_one_letter_code
_entity_poly.pdbx_strand_id
1 'polypeptide(L)'
;MHKIYLSILFCFTSLLSFSNDNGQSGFSVITIGPYENELYSAFGHSGIRYYNKNTGEDYFYNYGIFDFEQPNFYLNFLNGRLLYKVGKYSYPAAKNYYINQNRFVKEQFLNLDQSEEILLYNYLEQNIQPENANYLYNYVYDNCATKIRDILSEVIGDQLYFSEVPGDVSFRNLMDIYLNNNLWGDLGIDICLGPEIDRVISYEDKMFIPDFLFESLEKANIGKSNELVKETVMLNPSITQEFRGNILTPNMIFFIFFIFIITISFRQI
;
A
#
# COMPACT_ATOMS: atom_id res chain seq x y z
N MET A 1 -65.30 -34.36 39.47
CA MET A 1 -64.42 -34.54 38.27
C MET A 1 -63.82 -33.23 37.94
N HIS A 2 -62.58 -32.97 38.37
CA HIS A 2 -61.83 -31.72 38.09
C HIS A 2 -60.88 -32.02 36.93
N LYS A 3 -61.08 -31.34 35.81
CA LYS A 3 -60.13 -31.36 34.66
C LYS A 3 -59.03 -30.37 34.93
N ILE A 4 -57.80 -30.88 35.10
CA ILE A 4 -56.59 -30.07 35.20
C ILE A 4 -56.13 -29.81 33.77
N TYR A 5 -56.17 -28.57 33.29
CA TYR A 5 -55.56 -28.15 32.03
C TYR A 5 -54.07 -27.82 32.33
N LEU A 6 -53.18 -28.66 31.80
CA LEU A 6 -51.76 -28.46 31.81
C LEU A 6 -51.40 -27.53 30.64
N SER A 7 -51.20 -26.25 30.93
CA SER A 7 -50.70 -25.30 29.93
C SER A 7 -49.17 -25.46 29.81
N ILE A 8 -48.72 -26.06 28.71
CA ILE A 8 -47.31 -26.11 28.35
C ILE A 8 -46.96 -24.74 27.78
N LEU A 9 -46.27 -23.93 28.59
CA LEU A 9 -45.65 -22.65 28.20
C LEU A 9 -44.34 -22.98 27.41
N PHE A 10 -44.44 -22.97 26.09
CA PHE A 10 -43.27 -23.12 25.23
C PHE A 10 -42.49 -21.78 25.24
N CYS A 11 -41.49 -21.65 26.13
CA CYS A 11 -40.53 -20.55 26.08
C CYS A 11 -39.65 -20.75 24.85
N PHE A 12 -39.97 -20.04 23.77
CA PHE A 12 -39.06 -19.83 22.64
C PHE A 12 -37.95 -18.85 23.17
N THR A 13 -36.89 -19.40 23.75
CA THR A 13 -35.64 -18.65 23.90
C THR A 13 -35.02 -18.57 22.49
N SER A 14 -35.31 -17.48 21.79
CA SER A 14 -34.48 -17.06 20.65
C SER A 14 -33.08 -16.82 21.20
N LEU A 15 -32.20 -17.77 20.96
CA LEU A 15 -30.76 -17.57 21.03
C LEU A 15 -30.40 -16.53 19.95
N LEU A 16 -30.52 -15.27 20.30
CA LEU A 16 -29.81 -14.22 19.63
C LEU A 16 -28.33 -14.51 19.93
N SER A 17 -27.70 -15.23 19.02
CA SER A 17 -26.24 -15.27 18.93
C SER A 17 -25.82 -13.84 18.60
N PHE A 18 -25.64 -13.01 19.61
CA PHE A 18 -24.80 -11.85 19.48
C PHE A 18 -23.40 -12.42 19.20
N SER A 19 -22.99 -12.38 17.95
CA SER A 19 -21.59 -12.46 17.61
C SER A 19 -20.94 -11.28 18.34
N ASN A 20 -20.42 -11.57 19.52
CA ASN A 20 -19.53 -10.65 20.21
C ASN A 20 -18.23 -10.68 19.40
N ASP A 21 -18.18 -9.90 18.34
CA ASP A 21 -16.92 -9.52 17.72
C ASP A 21 -16.21 -8.58 18.68
N ASN A 22 -15.56 -9.18 19.66
CA ASN A 22 -14.83 -8.46 20.71
C ASN A 22 -13.50 -7.88 20.19
N GLY A 23 -13.30 -7.76 18.88
CA GLY A 23 -12.06 -7.25 18.28
C GLY A 23 -10.83 -8.06 18.72
N GLN A 24 -11.00 -9.38 18.92
CA GLN A 24 -9.94 -10.26 19.41
C GLN A 24 -8.98 -10.66 18.29
N SER A 25 -9.44 -10.72 17.06
CA SER A 25 -8.64 -10.93 15.84
C SER A 25 -9.14 -10.02 14.73
N GLY A 26 -8.34 -9.85 13.70
CA GLY A 26 -8.73 -9.10 12.51
C GLY A 26 -7.54 -8.68 11.66
N PHE A 27 -7.89 -7.91 10.64
CA PHE A 27 -6.94 -7.35 9.69
C PHE A 27 -6.96 -5.83 9.71
N SER A 28 -5.81 -5.24 9.41
CA SER A 28 -5.69 -3.82 9.14
C SER A 28 -4.71 -3.57 7.98
N VAL A 29 -4.88 -2.47 7.30
CA VAL A 29 -3.90 -1.95 6.35
C VAL A 29 -3.04 -0.91 7.04
N ILE A 30 -1.74 -1.07 6.95
CA ILE A 30 -0.75 -0.13 7.49
C ILE A 30 -0.23 0.71 6.34
N THR A 31 -0.36 2.03 6.48
CA THR A 31 0.21 3.00 5.54
C THR A 31 1.35 3.75 6.22
N ILE A 32 2.50 3.73 5.58
CA ILE A 32 3.76 4.27 6.07
C ILE A 32 4.18 5.42 5.16
N GLY A 33 4.48 6.56 5.75
CA GLY A 33 4.86 7.77 5.03
C GLY A 33 6.14 7.64 4.20
N PRO A 34 6.38 8.59 3.30
CA PRO A 34 7.62 8.68 2.54
C PRO A 34 8.88 8.69 3.41
N TYR A 35 10.00 8.25 2.83
CA TYR A 35 11.33 8.36 3.42
C TYR A 35 12.29 8.93 2.40
N GLU A 36 12.67 10.19 2.60
CA GLU A 36 13.39 10.99 1.60
C GLU A 36 14.85 10.55 1.39
N ASN A 37 15.43 9.80 2.35
CA ASN A 37 16.82 9.34 2.24
C ASN A 37 17.01 8.19 1.25
N GLU A 38 15.92 7.60 0.78
CA GLU A 38 15.94 6.43 -0.11
C GLU A 38 14.89 6.59 -1.21
N LEU A 39 15.34 6.68 -2.46
CA LEU A 39 14.45 6.93 -3.61
C LEU A 39 13.32 5.89 -3.72
N TYR A 40 13.59 4.61 -3.43
CA TYR A 40 12.58 3.55 -3.48
C TYR A 40 11.51 3.68 -2.38
N SER A 41 11.75 4.49 -1.37
CA SER A 41 10.81 4.80 -0.28
C SER A 41 10.12 6.17 -0.43
N ALA A 42 10.39 6.90 -1.52
CA ALA A 42 9.90 8.26 -1.73
C ALA A 42 8.37 8.35 -1.77
N PHE A 43 7.68 7.29 -2.19
CA PHE A 43 6.22 7.24 -2.30
C PHE A 43 5.53 6.66 -1.07
N GLY A 44 6.28 6.35 -0.02
CA GLY A 44 5.73 5.66 1.13
C GLY A 44 5.72 4.14 0.97
N HIS A 45 4.93 3.45 1.80
CA HIS A 45 4.80 2.01 1.77
C HIS A 45 3.47 1.56 2.36
N SER A 46 2.99 0.38 1.97
CA SER A 46 1.79 -0.24 2.53
C SER A 46 2.00 -1.72 2.79
N GLY A 47 1.29 -2.25 3.79
CA GLY A 47 1.28 -3.68 4.10
C GLY A 47 0.02 -4.07 4.86
N ILE A 48 -0.23 -5.38 4.97
CA ILE A 48 -1.38 -5.91 5.69
C ILE A 48 -0.90 -6.42 7.05
N ARG A 49 -1.59 -6.02 8.11
CA ARG A 49 -1.41 -6.57 9.45
C ARG A 49 -2.51 -7.57 9.75
N TYR A 50 -2.15 -8.72 10.29
CA TYR A 50 -3.03 -9.65 10.97
C TYR A 50 -2.72 -9.65 12.46
N TYR A 51 -3.73 -9.60 13.30
CA TYR A 51 -3.57 -9.72 14.75
C TYR A 51 -4.60 -10.68 15.34
N ASN A 52 -4.20 -11.41 16.38
CA ASN A 52 -5.07 -12.26 17.17
C ASN A 52 -4.64 -12.20 18.64
N LYS A 53 -5.46 -11.52 19.45
CA LYS A 53 -5.17 -11.30 20.87
C LYS A 53 -5.24 -12.58 21.70
N ASN A 54 -5.99 -13.59 21.23
CA ASN A 54 -6.14 -14.87 21.95
C ASN A 54 -4.89 -15.73 21.80
N THR A 55 -4.27 -15.74 20.61
CA THR A 55 -3.06 -16.51 20.31
C THR A 55 -1.78 -15.70 20.54
N GLY A 56 -1.90 -14.36 20.59
CA GLY A 56 -0.76 -13.44 20.64
C GLY A 56 -0.07 -13.23 19.29
N GLU A 57 -0.71 -13.66 18.22
CA GLU A 57 -0.20 -13.45 16.87
C GLU A 57 -0.36 -11.98 16.46
N ASP A 58 0.70 -11.41 15.90
CA ASP A 58 0.70 -10.03 15.42
C ASP A 58 1.75 -9.90 14.31
N TYR A 59 1.29 -10.04 13.07
CA TYR A 59 2.14 -10.17 11.89
C TYR A 59 1.89 -9.06 10.88
N PHE A 60 2.95 -8.70 10.15
CA PHE A 60 2.95 -7.75 9.05
C PHE A 60 3.35 -8.46 7.76
N TYR A 61 2.43 -8.54 6.80
CA TYR A 61 2.68 -9.04 5.45
C TYR A 61 3.15 -7.89 4.59
N ASN A 62 4.42 -7.98 4.19
CA ASN A 62 5.15 -6.95 3.47
C ASN A 62 5.38 -7.38 2.03
N TYR A 63 4.74 -6.71 1.09
CA TYR A 63 4.97 -6.86 -0.34
C TYR A 63 6.03 -5.87 -0.81
N GLY A 64 6.84 -6.26 -1.82
CA GLY A 64 7.87 -5.36 -2.36
C GLY A 64 9.25 -5.51 -1.71
N ILE A 65 9.52 -6.65 -1.07
CA ILE A 65 10.84 -6.96 -0.55
C ILE A 65 11.74 -7.35 -1.70
N PHE A 66 12.90 -6.74 -1.80
CA PHE A 66 13.90 -7.03 -2.81
C PHE A 66 15.28 -7.22 -2.18
N ASP A 67 16.18 -7.82 -2.98
CA ASP A 67 17.55 -8.09 -2.58
C ASP A 67 18.51 -7.52 -3.64
N PHE A 68 19.37 -6.59 -3.26
CA PHE A 68 20.39 -6.04 -4.14
C PHE A 68 21.48 -7.05 -4.52
N GLU A 69 21.67 -8.11 -3.72
CA GLU A 69 22.68 -9.13 -3.94
C GLU A 69 22.21 -10.23 -4.91
N GLN A 70 20.95 -10.19 -5.36
CA GLN A 70 20.47 -11.15 -6.35
C GLN A 70 21.27 -11.05 -7.66
N PRO A 71 21.51 -12.17 -8.36
CA PRO A 71 22.31 -12.18 -9.59
C PRO A 71 21.76 -11.22 -10.65
N ASN A 72 22.66 -10.41 -11.21
CA ASN A 72 22.32 -9.43 -12.27
C ASN A 72 21.26 -8.39 -11.88
N PHE A 73 21.14 -8.06 -10.60
CA PHE A 73 20.12 -7.08 -10.11
C PHE A 73 20.01 -5.84 -10.99
N TYR A 74 21.12 -5.13 -11.23
CA TYR A 74 21.09 -3.90 -12.04
C TYR A 74 20.71 -4.11 -13.50
N LEU A 75 21.13 -5.21 -14.11
CA LEU A 75 20.72 -5.56 -15.48
C LEU A 75 19.24 -5.92 -15.55
N ASN A 76 18.75 -6.66 -14.57
CA ASN A 76 17.34 -7.00 -14.45
C ASN A 76 16.50 -5.73 -14.20
N PHE A 77 16.98 -4.84 -13.35
CA PHE A 77 16.35 -3.53 -13.10
C PHE A 77 16.21 -2.72 -14.40
N LEU A 78 17.31 -2.55 -15.15
CA LEU A 78 17.29 -1.83 -16.43
C LEU A 78 16.38 -2.46 -17.48
N ASN A 79 16.15 -3.77 -17.40
CA ASN A 79 15.26 -4.51 -18.31
C ASN A 79 13.82 -4.62 -17.77
N GLY A 80 13.47 -3.96 -16.67
CA GLY A 80 12.15 -4.02 -16.05
C GLY A 80 11.82 -5.39 -15.45
N ARG A 81 12.81 -6.24 -15.16
CA ARG A 81 12.65 -7.57 -14.57
C ARG A 81 13.00 -7.55 -13.10
N LEU A 82 12.14 -6.96 -12.31
CA LEU A 82 12.35 -6.78 -10.87
C LEU A 82 11.73 -7.95 -10.11
N LEU A 83 12.56 -8.91 -9.70
CA LEU A 83 12.09 -10.01 -8.87
C LEU A 83 12.06 -9.57 -7.41
N TYR A 84 10.85 -9.46 -6.88
CA TYR A 84 10.53 -9.10 -5.51
C TYR A 84 9.78 -10.23 -4.83
N LYS A 85 9.60 -10.13 -3.53
CA LYS A 85 8.86 -11.13 -2.77
C LYS A 85 7.97 -10.51 -1.69
N VAL A 86 7.00 -11.29 -1.25
CA VAL A 86 6.26 -11.02 -0.01
C VAL A 86 6.97 -11.71 1.16
N GLY A 87 6.91 -11.08 2.34
CA GLY A 87 7.42 -11.67 3.58
C GLY A 87 6.49 -11.38 4.75
N LYS A 88 6.56 -12.25 5.77
CA LYS A 88 5.81 -12.15 7.01
C LYS A 88 6.75 -11.80 8.15
N TYR A 89 6.48 -10.72 8.86
CA TYR A 89 7.30 -10.19 9.94
C TYR A 89 6.48 -9.96 11.20
N SER A 90 7.13 -9.89 12.36
CA SER A 90 6.50 -9.37 13.57
C SER A 90 6.08 -7.91 13.35
N TYR A 91 4.78 -7.60 13.55
CA TYR A 91 4.29 -6.24 13.38
C TYR A 91 4.92 -5.23 14.35
N PRO A 92 5.09 -5.54 15.65
CA PRO A 92 5.79 -4.63 16.57
C PRO A 92 7.20 -4.25 16.10
N ALA A 93 7.94 -5.22 15.52
CA ALA A 93 9.27 -4.96 14.99
C ALA A 93 9.21 -4.08 13.73
N ALA A 94 8.33 -4.39 12.79
CA ALA A 94 8.12 -3.60 11.57
C ALA A 94 7.68 -2.15 11.89
N LYS A 95 6.71 -1.99 12.79
CA LYS A 95 6.24 -0.68 13.25
C LYS A 95 7.39 0.15 13.84
N ASN A 96 8.18 -0.42 14.75
CA ASN A 96 9.29 0.29 15.38
C ASN A 96 10.37 0.67 14.37
N TYR A 97 10.62 -0.16 13.36
CA TYR A 97 11.56 0.16 12.29
C TYR A 97 11.16 1.46 11.55
N TYR A 98 9.88 1.59 11.15
CA TYR A 98 9.41 2.77 10.45
C TYR A 98 9.29 4.01 11.35
N ILE A 99 8.92 3.85 12.61
CA ILE A 99 8.90 4.94 13.60
C ILE A 99 10.31 5.49 13.82
N ASN A 100 11.32 4.62 13.91
CA ASN A 100 12.72 5.03 14.08
C ASN A 100 13.27 5.80 12.85
N GLN A 101 12.67 5.60 11.67
CA GLN A 101 12.92 6.40 10.47
C GLN A 101 12.17 7.76 10.48
N ASN A 102 11.42 8.05 11.53
CA ASN A 102 10.57 9.25 11.65
C ASN A 102 9.49 9.34 10.56
N ARG A 103 9.02 8.21 10.05
CA ARG A 103 7.92 8.14 9.08
C ARG A 103 6.58 8.15 9.82
N PHE A 104 5.55 8.76 9.22
CA PHE A 104 4.22 8.53 9.78
C PHE A 104 3.80 7.07 9.59
N VAL A 105 3.00 6.58 10.53
CA VAL A 105 2.39 5.25 10.45
C VAL A 105 0.90 5.40 10.77
N LYS A 106 0.06 5.10 9.80
CA LYS A 106 -1.40 5.07 9.92
C LYS A 106 -1.87 3.63 9.84
N GLU A 107 -2.94 3.32 10.53
CA GLU A 107 -3.56 2.00 10.54
C GLU A 107 -5.05 2.11 10.29
N GLN A 108 -5.57 1.36 9.31
CA GLN A 108 -6.98 1.26 8.97
C GLN A 108 -7.46 -0.14 9.28
N PHE A 109 -8.30 -0.29 10.31
CA PHE A 109 -8.89 -1.56 10.69
C PHE A 109 -10.02 -1.93 9.74
N LEU A 110 -9.91 -3.12 9.13
CA LEU A 110 -10.88 -3.58 8.14
C LEU A 110 -12.13 -4.16 8.82
N ASN A 111 -13.27 -3.94 8.18
CA ASN A 111 -14.59 -4.40 8.61
C ASN A 111 -15.01 -5.64 7.83
N LEU A 112 -14.18 -6.67 7.86
CA LEU A 112 -14.42 -7.95 7.17
C LEU A 112 -15.34 -8.84 8.00
N ASP A 113 -16.15 -9.65 7.34
CA ASP A 113 -16.86 -10.74 8.01
C ASP A 113 -15.93 -11.94 8.26
N GLN A 114 -16.42 -12.92 9.02
CA GLN A 114 -15.62 -14.09 9.38
C GLN A 114 -15.16 -14.91 8.17
N SER A 115 -15.97 -15.00 7.11
CA SER A 115 -15.61 -15.72 5.89
C SER A 115 -14.54 -14.98 5.10
N GLU A 116 -14.65 -13.67 4.99
CA GLU A 116 -13.65 -12.80 4.36
C GLU A 116 -12.31 -12.80 5.12
N GLU A 117 -12.36 -12.77 6.48
CA GLU A 117 -11.14 -12.90 7.30
C GLU A 117 -10.43 -14.24 7.07
N ILE A 118 -11.18 -15.36 7.01
CA ILE A 118 -10.60 -16.68 6.73
C ILE A 118 -10.01 -16.73 5.32
N LEU A 119 -10.69 -16.18 4.32
CA LEU A 119 -10.20 -16.13 2.95
C LEU A 119 -8.92 -15.31 2.86
N LEU A 120 -8.89 -14.11 3.47
CA LEU A 120 -7.72 -13.24 3.48
C LEU A 120 -6.54 -13.90 4.20
N TYR A 121 -6.78 -14.53 5.36
CA TYR A 121 -5.73 -15.24 6.08
C TYR A 121 -5.11 -16.36 5.23
N ASN A 122 -5.94 -17.19 4.62
CA ASN A 122 -5.47 -18.29 3.78
C ASN A 122 -4.73 -17.80 2.54
N TYR A 123 -5.21 -16.72 1.92
CA TYR A 123 -4.55 -16.09 0.79
C TYR A 123 -3.15 -15.63 1.15
N LEU A 124 -3.00 -14.89 2.25
CA LEU A 124 -1.72 -14.36 2.71
C LEU A 124 -0.75 -15.48 3.12
N GLU A 125 -1.23 -16.49 3.84
CA GLU A 125 -0.41 -17.66 4.22
C GLU A 125 0.05 -18.50 3.02
N GLN A 126 -0.78 -18.57 1.97
CA GLN A 126 -0.40 -19.22 0.72
C GLN A 126 0.63 -18.39 -0.05
N ASN A 127 0.50 -17.05 -0.06
CA ASN A 127 1.41 -16.17 -0.78
C ASN A 127 2.84 -16.19 -0.19
N ILE A 128 3.02 -16.37 1.11
CA ILE A 128 4.35 -16.41 1.73
C ILE A 128 5.06 -17.77 1.56
N GLN A 129 4.41 -18.77 0.97
CA GLN A 129 5.09 -20.06 0.71
C GLN A 129 6.21 -19.84 -0.33
N PRO A 130 7.34 -20.55 -0.20
CA PRO A 130 8.51 -20.34 -1.06
C PRO A 130 8.23 -20.37 -2.57
N GLU A 131 7.28 -21.21 -2.99
CA GLU A 131 6.84 -21.35 -4.38
C GLU A 131 5.99 -20.19 -4.89
N ASN A 132 5.33 -19.42 -4.00
CA ASN A 132 4.42 -18.34 -4.33
C ASN A 132 4.95 -16.95 -3.96
N ALA A 133 5.96 -16.89 -3.09
CA ALA A 133 6.39 -15.62 -2.48
C ALA A 133 7.00 -14.64 -3.48
N ASN A 134 7.60 -15.15 -4.57
CA ASN A 134 8.29 -14.32 -5.55
C ASN A 134 7.33 -13.86 -6.66
N TYR A 135 7.46 -12.59 -7.06
CA TYR A 135 6.69 -12.03 -8.16
C TYR A 135 7.50 -10.96 -8.91
N LEU A 136 7.09 -10.66 -10.14
CA LEU A 136 7.67 -9.57 -10.92
C LEU A 136 7.02 -8.26 -10.50
N TYR A 137 7.79 -7.43 -9.84
CA TYR A 137 7.34 -6.12 -9.38
C TYR A 137 7.21 -5.14 -10.54
N ASN A 138 6.15 -4.36 -10.53
CA ASN A 138 5.97 -3.23 -11.44
C ASN A 138 5.63 -1.99 -10.62
N TYR A 139 6.36 -0.91 -10.85
CA TYR A 139 6.24 0.31 -10.05
C TYR A 139 4.83 0.90 -10.00
N VAL A 140 4.05 0.77 -11.06
CA VAL A 140 2.71 1.37 -11.18
C VAL A 140 1.58 0.34 -11.18
N TYR A 141 1.85 -0.90 -11.65
CA TYR A 141 0.79 -1.91 -11.81
C TYR A 141 0.82 -3.04 -10.79
N ASP A 142 2.00 -3.36 -10.21
CA ASP A 142 2.15 -4.50 -9.32
C ASP A 142 3.17 -4.21 -8.20
N ASN A 143 2.81 -3.27 -7.31
CA ASN A 143 3.61 -2.81 -6.19
C ASN A 143 2.94 -3.12 -4.84
N CYS A 144 3.51 -2.63 -3.73
CA CYS A 144 2.98 -2.88 -2.39
C CYS A 144 1.54 -2.38 -2.19
N ALA A 145 1.16 -1.26 -2.79
CA ALA A 145 -0.17 -0.68 -2.66
C ALA A 145 -1.18 -1.38 -3.58
N THR A 146 -0.84 -1.58 -4.86
CA THR A 146 -1.72 -2.30 -5.81
C THR A 146 -1.95 -3.74 -5.38
N LYS A 147 -0.94 -4.43 -4.83
CA LYS A 147 -1.14 -5.77 -4.24
C LYS A 147 -2.22 -5.80 -3.19
N ILE A 148 -2.25 -4.83 -2.28
CA ILE A 148 -3.27 -4.76 -1.23
C ILE A 148 -4.65 -4.51 -1.83
N ARG A 149 -4.78 -3.57 -2.78
CA ARG A 149 -6.02 -3.32 -3.51
C ARG A 149 -6.53 -4.61 -4.16
N ASP A 150 -5.66 -5.29 -4.90
CA ASP A 150 -6.03 -6.46 -5.69
C ASP A 150 -6.40 -7.65 -4.79
N ILE A 151 -5.69 -7.87 -3.68
CA ILE A 151 -6.00 -8.89 -2.68
C ILE A 151 -7.37 -8.63 -2.04
N LEU A 152 -7.66 -7.40 -1.64
CA LEU A 152 -8.95 -7.06 -1.07
C LEU A 152 -10.08 -7.22 -2.10
N SER A 153 -9.83 -6.85 -3.35
CA SER A 153 -10.77 -7.05 -4.45
C SER A 153 -11.03 -8.53 -4.74
N GLU A 154 -10.01 -9.38 -4.65
CA GLU A 154 -10.15 -10.83 -4.84
C GLU A 154 -10.92 -11.49 -3.68
N VAL A 155 -10.63 -11.10 -2.44
CA VAL A 155 -11.22 -11.69 -1.23
C VAL A 155 -12.69 -11.28 -1.05
N ILE A 156 -13.01 -10.00 -1.26
CA ILE A 156 -14.35 -9.43 -1.06
C ILE A 156 -15.21 -9.61 -2.34
N GLY A 157 -14.55 -9.67 -3.50
CA GLY A 157 -15.20 -9.85 -4.80
C GLY A 157 -16.07 -8.66 -5.22
N ASP A 158 -17.15 -8.97 -5.93
CA ASP A 158 -18.06 -7.97 -6.51
C ASP A 158 -18.77 -7.07 -5.47
N GLN A 159 -18.55 -7.30 -4.19
CA GLN A 159 -19.12 -6.48 -3.12
C GLN A 159 -18.22 -5.31 -2.72
N LEU A 160 -16.96 -5.28 -3.17
CA LEU A 160 -16.05 -4.16 -2.89
C LEU A 160 -16.28 -3.02 -3.90
N TYR A 161 -16.61 -1.86 -3.38
CA TYR A 161 -16.82 -0.64 -4.17
C TYR A 161 -15.88 0.46 -3.72
N PHE A 162 -15.04 0.93 -4.63
CA PHE A 162 -14.26 2.14 -4.45
C PHE A 162 -15.04 3.35 -4.96
N SER A 163 -15.07 4.43 -4.18
CA SER A 163 -15.73 5.67 -4.58
C SER A 163 -14.87 6.43 -5.59
N GLU A 164 -15.34 6.54 -6.82
CA GLU A 164 -14.62 7.26 -7.87
C GLU A 164 -14.49 8.76 -7.56
N VAL A 165 -13.27 9.26 -7.69
CA VAL A 165 -13.00 10.70 -7.66
C VAL A 165 -12.55 11.11 -9.06
N PRO A 166 -13.36 11.85 -9.82
CA PRO A 166 -13.01 12.29 -11.16
C PRO A 166 -11.75 13.16 -11.16
N GLY A 167 -10.93 13.02 -12.19
CA GLY A 167 -9.77 13.86 -12.42
C GLY A 167 -8.83 13.24 -13.44
N ASP A 168 -8.48 14.03 -14.45
CA ASP A 168 -7.53 13.64 -15.49
C ASP A 168 -6.10 13.85 -14.97
N VAL A 169 -5.50 12.78 -14.44
CA VAL A 169 -4.10 12.78 -13.98
C VAL A 169 -3.36 11.60 -14.61
N SER A 170 -2.05 11.72 -14.70
CA SER A 170 -1.17 10.62 -15.11
C SER A 170 -0.41 10.05 -13.90
N PHE A 171 0.23 8.90 -14.07
CA PHE A 171 1.14 8.38 -13.05
C PHE A 171 2.24 9.39 -12.73
N ARG A 172 2.82 10.05 -13.77
CA ARG A 172 3.83 11.10 -13.58
C ARG A 172 3.32 12.22 -12.71
N ASN A 173 2.14 12.78 -12.98
CA ASN A 173 1.58 13.87 -12.17
C ASN A 173 1.49 13.50 -10.68
N LEU A 174 1.16 12.25 -10.38
CA LEU A 174 1.07 11.80 -8.99
C LEU A 174 2.45 11.56 -8.38
N MET A 175 3.43 11.05 -9.15
CA MET A 175 4.81 10.87 -8.69
C MET A 175 5.50 12.21 -8.41
N ASP A 176 5.30 13.22 -9.26
CA ASP A 176 5.89 14.55 -9.13
C ASP A 176 5.53 15.21 -7.77
N ILE A 177 4.35 14.90 -7.21
CA ILE A 177 3.93 15.40 -5.89
C ILE A 177 4.96 15.00 -4.81
N TYR A 178 5.51 13.80 -4.91
CA TYR A 178 6.45 13.24 -3.94
C TYR A 178 7.91 13.53 -4.27
N LEU A 179 8.22 13.84 -5.54
CA LEU A 179 9.58 14.00 -6.04
C LEU A 179 10.01 15.47 -6.22
N ASN A 180 9.09 16.42 -6.01
CA ASN A 180 9.33 17.85 -6.24
C ASN A 180 10.57 18.40 -5.49
N ASN A 181 10.97 17.78 -4.39
CA ASN A 181 12.18 18.12 -3.64
C ASN A 181 13.39 17.24 -4.00
N ASN A 182 13.23 16.21 -4.83
CA ASN A 182 14.28 15.30 -5.29
C ASN A 182 14.36 15.25 -6.82
N LEU A 183 14.69 16.39 -7.43
CA LEU A 183 14.68 16.56 -8.89
C LEU A 183 15.62 15.61 -9.66
N TRP A 184 16.67 15.09 -9.03
CA TRP A 184 17.52 14.08 -9.66
C TRP A 184 16.88 12.69 -9.61
N GLY A 185 16.17 12.36 -8.51
CA GLY A 185 15.38 11.15 -8.41
C GLY A 185 14.21 11.16 -9.40
N ASP A 186 13.55 12.31 -9.52
CA ASP A 186 12.46 12.57 -10.46
C ASP A 186 12.92 12.31 -11.91
N LEU A 187 13.97 12.99 -12.36
CA LEU A 187 14.57 12.76 -13.68
C LEU A 187 14.95 11.29 -13.90
N GLY A 188 15.52 10.62 -12.88
CA GLY A 188 15.89 9.22 -12.97
C GLY A 188 14.70 8.30 -13.17
N ILE A 189 13.62 8.50 -12.42
CA ILE A 189 12.36 7.76 -12.55
C ILE A 189 11.73 8.01 -13.92
N ASP A 190 11.69 9.26 -14.36
CA ASP A 190 11.15 9.67 -15.65
C ASP A 190 11.83 8.97 -16.82
N ILE A 191 13.16 8.90 -16.79
CA ILE A 191 13.94 8.20 -17.81
C ILE A 191 13.69 6.68 -17.77
N CYS A 192 13.63 6.09 -16.56
CA CYS A 192 13.48 4.64 -16.40
C CYS A 192 12.08 4.16 -16.76
N LEU A 193 11.04 4.89 -16.40
CA LEU A 193 9.65 4.50 -16.66
C LEU A 193 9.14 4.96 -18.03
N GLY A 194 9.73 6.04 -18.58
CA GLY A 194 9.45 6.51 -19.92
C GLY A 194 8.03 7.03 -20.13
N PRO A 195 7.51 7.02 -21.37
CA PRO A 195 6.24 7.65 -21.71
C PRO A 195 5.00 6.88 -21.19
N GLU A 196 5.15 5.65 -20.72
CA GLU A 196 4.03 4.87 -20.18
C GLU A 196 3.36 5.57 -18.97
N ILE A 197 4.14 6.31 -18.19
CA ILE A 197 3.62 7.04 -17.03
C ILE A 197 2.92 8.36 -17.37
N ASP A 198 2.93 8.78 -18.66
CA ASP A 198 2.27 10.01 -19.11
C ASP A 198 0.78 9.82 -19.46
N ARG A 199 0.31 8.58 -19.60
CA ARG A 199 -1.09 8.33 -19.92
C ARG A 199 -2.02 8.76 -18.79
N VAL A 200 -3.21 9.23 -19.15
CA VAL A 200 -4.30 9.44 -18.19
C VAL A 200 -4.72 8.10 -17.61
N ILE A 201 -4.86 8.05 -16.30
CA ILE A 201 -5.08 6.81 -15.54
C ILE A 201 -6.48 6.75 -14.93
N SER A 202 -6.95 5.52 -14.69
CA SER A 202 -8.20 5.28 -13.99
C SER A 202 -8.12 5.70 -12.52
N TYR A 203 -9.28 5.76 -11.86
CA TYR A 203 -9.31 5.96 -10.40
C TYR A 203 -8.59 4.83 -9.66
N GLU A 204 -8.78 3.59 -10.10
CA GLU A 204 -8.13 2.42 -9.49
C GLU A 204 -6.61 2.44 -9.66
N ASP A 205 -6.13 2.89 -10.81
CA ASP A 205 -4.70 3.05 -11.06
C ASP A 205 -4.05 4.06 -10.11
N LYS A 206 -4.77 5.08 -9.61
CA LYS A 206 -4.25 6.06 -8.62
C LYS A 206 -3.79 5.40 -7.32
N MET A 207 -4.38 4.25 -6.97
CA MET A 207 -4.04 3.49 -5.77
C MET A 207 -2.65 2.83 -5.81
N PHE A 208 -1.83 3.10 -6.84
CA PHE A 208 -0.45 2.65 -6.86
C PHE A 208 0.44 3.36 -5.83
N ILE A 209 0.03 4.52 -5.35
CA ILE A 209 0.70 5.24 -4.25
C ILE A 209 -0.01 4.94 -2.93
N PRO A 210 0.72 4.61 -1.86
CA PRO A 210 0.18 4.27 -0.55
C PRO A 210 -0.83 5.27 0.03
N ASP A 211 -0.61 6.58 -0.12
CA ASP A 211 -1.54 7.60 0.36
C ASP A 211 -2.86 7.59 -0.42
N PHE A 212 -2.83 7.38 -1.74
CA PHE A 212 -4.06 7.27 -2.54
C PHE A 212 -4.80 5.96 -2.28
N LEU A 213 -4.08 4.86 -2.01
CA LEU A 213 -4.70 3.63 -1.53
C LEU A 213 -5.40 3.89 -0.18
N PHE A 214 -4.71 4.52 0.77
CA PHE A 214 -5.28 4.87 2.07
C PHE A 214 -6.58 5.67 1.94
N GLU A 215 -6.59 6.74 1.12
CA GLU A 215 -7.78 7.56 0.89
C GLU A 215 -8.92 6.78 0.22
N SER A 216 -8.58 5.86 -0.68
CA SER A 216 -9.56 5.04 -1.38
C SER A 216 -10.19 3.99 -0.47
N LEU A 217 -9.39 3.35 0.39
CA LEU A 217 -9.90 2.40 1.39
C LEU A 217 -10.82 3.08 2.41
N GLU A 218 -10.49 4.31 2.84
CA GLU A 218 -11.30 5.09 3.79
C GLU A 218 -12.72 5.38 3.26
N LYS A 219 -12.86 5.44 1.94
CA LYS A 219 -14.13 5.74 1.24
C LYS A 219 -14.78 4.50 0.62
N ALA A 220 -14.13 3.35 0.72
CA ALA A 220 -14.60 2.10 0.13
C ALA A 220 -15.72 1.48 0.97
N ASN A 221 -16.62 0.77 0.29
CA ASN A 221 -17.74 0.09 0.91
C ASN A 221 -17.77 -1.39 0.52
N ILE A 222 -18.27 -2.22 1.44
CA ILE A 222 -18.63 -3.61 1.21
C ILE A 222 -20.16 -3.67 1.04
N GLY A 223 -20.62 -4.08 -0.15
CA GLY A 223 -22.04 -4.04 -0.46
C GLY A 223 -22.57 -2.61 -0.54
N LYS A 224 -23.83 -2.41 -0.12
CA LYS A 224 -24.52 -1.11 -0.32
C LYS A 224 -24.30 -0.07 0.78
N SER A 225 -23.86 -0.48 1.97
CA SER A 225 -23.88 0.40 3.14
C SER A 225 -22.83 0.11 4.21
N ASN A 226 -22.01 -0.92 4.08
CA ASN A 226 -20.99 -1.22 5.07
C ASN A 226 -19.66 -0.58 4.64
N GLU A 227 -19.09 0.25 5.49
CA GLU A 227 -17.76 0.82 5.27
C GLU A 227 -16.70 -0.30 5.36
N LEU A 228 -15.74 -0.30 4.43
CA LEU A 228 -14.60 -1.24 4.44
C LEU A 228 -13.71 -1.01 5.66
N VAL A 229 -13.51 0.25 6.05
CA VAL A 229 -12.68 0.65 7.17
C VAL A 229 -13.58 1.02 8.35
N LYS A 230 -13.47 0.31 9.47
CA LYS A 230 -14.25 0.58 10.69
C LYS A 230 -13.60 1.60 11.62
N GLU A 231 -12.28 1.75 11.55
CA GLU A 231 -11.51 2.66 12.40
C GLU A 231 -10.18 2.99 11.75
N THR A 232 -9.76 4.24 11.87
CA THR A 232 -8.46 4.74 11.43
C THR A 232 -7.68 5.34 12.59
N VAL A 233 -6.45 4.90 12.79
CA VAL A 233 -5.58 5.35 13.88
C VAL A 233 -4.26 5.89 13.33
N MET A 234 -3.86 7.08 13.79
CA MET A 234 -2.51 7.60 13.59
C MET A 234 -1.60 7.08 14.70
N LEU A 235 -0.73 6.13 14.38
CA LEU A 235 0.18 5.51 15.34
C LEU A 235 1.45 6.32 15.55
N ASN A 236 1.91 7.00 14.51
CA ASN A 236 3.05 7.91 14.57
C ASN A 236 2.85 9.06 13.59
N PRO A 237 2.71 10.31 14.05
CA PRO A 237 2.80 11.47 13.18
C PRO A 237 4.25 11.70 12.77
N SER A 238 4.53 11.90 11.48
CA SER A 238 5.89 12.30 11.08
C SER A 238 6.21 13.68 11.62
N ILE A 239 7.45 13.88 12.02
CA ILE A 239 7.99 15.23 12.21
C ILE A 239 8.47 15.67 10.83
N THR A 240 7.90 16.76 10.32
CA THR A 240 8.29 17.30 9.02
C THR A 240 9.80 17.52 8.99
N GLN A 241 10.52 16.73 8.20
CA GLN A 241 11.94 17.02 7.92
C GLN A 241 11.96 18.01 6.74
N GLU A 242 12.56 19.17 6.93
CA GLU A 242 12.83 20.07 5.81
C GLU A 242 13.89 19.41 4.92
N PHE A 243 13.46 18.93 3.77
CA PHE A 243 14.38 18.43 2.75
C PHE A 243 15.25 19.59 2.26
N ARG A 244 16.55 19.47 2.41
CA ARG A 244 17.50 20.36 1.74
C ARG A 244 17.71 19.87 0.32
N GLY A 245 16.98 20.46 -0.61
CA GLY A 245 17.14 20.18 -2.04
C GLY A 245 18.59 20.35 -2.49
N ASN A 246 19.01 19.60 -3.49
CA ASN A 246 20.34 19.74 -4.10
C ASN A 246 20.51 21.15 -4.69
N ILE A 247 21.62 21.81 -4.39
CA ILE A 247 21.96 23.15 -4.90
C ILE A 247 22.00 23.15 -6.43
N LEU A 248 22.51 22.05 -7.03
CA LEU A 248 22.56 21.86 -8.48
C LEU A 248 21.38 20.98 -8.94
N THR A 249 20.44 21.59 -9.62
CA THR A 249 19.31 20.87 -10.24
C THR A 249 19.69 20.30 -11.61
N PRO A 250 18.99 19.26 -12.11
CA PRO A 250 19.20 18.75 -13.48
C PRO A 250 19.15 19.86 -14.53
N ASN A 251 18.18 20.75 -14.47
CA ASN A 251 18.02 21.86 -15.40
C ASN A 251 19.22 22.80 -15.40
N MET A 252 19.79 23.10 -14.25
CA MET A 252 20.99 23.94 -14.15
C MET A 252 22.20 23.27 -14.82
N ILE A 253 22.40 21.97 -14.57
CA ILE A 253 23.49 21.20 -15.18
C ILE A 253 23.32 21.14 -16.70
N PHE A 254 22.13 20.82 -17.18
CA PHE A 254 21.86 20.79 -18.64
C PHE A 254 22.01 22.17 -19.28
N PHE A 255 21.62 23.24 -18.59
CA PHE A 255 21.82 24.60 -19.10
C PHE A 255 23.31 24.98 -19.18
N ILE A 256 24.10 24.66 -18.15
CA ILE A 256 25.56 24.87 -18.17
C ILE A 256 26.19 24.07 -19.34
N PHE A 257 25.79 22.83 -19.51
CA PHE A 257 26.29 21.99 -20.61
C PHE A 257 25.90 22.53 -21.99
N PHE A 258 24.68 23.05 -22.13
CA PHE A 258 24.21 23.70 -23.34
C PHE A 258 25.06 24.93 -23.69
N ILE A 259 25.32 25.84 -22.74
CA ILE A 259 26.21 27.00 -22.94
C ILE A 259 27.61 26.56 -23.33
N PHE A 260 28.14 25.52 -22.68
CA PHE A 260 29.47 24.98 -23.01
C PHE A 260 29.53 24.49 -24.47
N ILE A 261 28.54 23.72 -24.94
CA ILE A 261 28.48 23.26 -26.34
C ILE A 261 28.41 24.46 -27.29
N ILE A 262 27.55 25.42 -27.06
CA ILE A 262 27.44 26.65 -27.89
C ILE A 262 28.80 27.36 -27.97
N THR A 263 29.48 27.54 -26.85
CA THR A 263 30.76 28.25 -26.81
C THR A 263 31.84 27.54 -27.63
N ILE A 264 31.90 26.21 -27.57
CA ILE A 264 32.82 25.42 -28.42
C ILE A 264 32.46 25.54 -29.92
N SER A 265 31.18 25.42 -30.24
CA SER A 265 30.72 25.51 -31.64
C SER A 265 31.05 26.87 -32.26
N PHE A 266 30.89 27.96 -31.53
CA PHE A 266 31.27 29.28 -32.03
C PHE A 266 32.81 29.51 -32.16
N ARG A 267 33.63 28.74 -31.42
CA ARG A 267 35.09 28.82 -31.56
C ARG A 267 35.63 28.04 -32.77
N GLN A 268 34.83 27.19 -33.39
CA GLN A 268 35.21 26.38 -34.58
C GLN A 268 34.76 27.01 -35.88
N ILE A 269 34.02 28.12 -35.83
CA ILE A 269 33.67 28.98 -36.97
C ILE A 269 34.64 30.16 -37.02
#